data_89862b8c611f5cb7b15c413ee11dfaff
#
_entry.id   89862b8c611f5cb7b15c413ee11dfaff
#
_cell.length_a   1.000
_cell.length_b   1.000
_cell.length_c   1.000
_cell.angle_alpha   90.00
_cell.angle_beta   90.00
_cell.angle_gamma   90.00
#
_symmetry.space_group_name_H-M   'P 1'
#
loop_
_entity.id
_entity.type
_entity.pdbx_description
1 polymer ?
#
loop_
_entity_poly.entity_id
_entity_poly.type
_entity_poly.pdbx_seq_one_letter_code
_entity_poly.pdbx_strand_id
1 'polypeptide(L)'
;MIRQNNSLAHTTWNCKYHIVFAPKYRRQIIYGKYKASIGQILRLLCERKGVEIHEAEACPDHIYMLVSIPLKLSISSFMGYLKGKSSLMIFDRHANLKYKYGNRKFWCRGFYVDTVGRNQKRIEAYIRNQLQEDVIADQLSLFEEYDPFTGEKNKRK
;
A
#
# COMPACT_ATOMS: atom_id res chain seq x y z
N MET A 1 -16.38 -12.63 -21.87
CA MET A 1 -17.14 -13.31 -20.83
C MET A 1 -16.50 -13.03 -19.46
N ILE A 2 -17.21 -12.34 -18.60
CA ILE A 2 -16.67 -12.01 -17.28
C ILE A 2 -16.83 -13.23 -16.39
N ARG A 3 -15.71 -13.83 -15.98
CA ARG A 3 -15.72 -14.89 -14.96
C ARG A 3 -15.99 -14.24 -13.60
N GLN A 4 -17.14 -14.49 -13.03
CA GLN A 4 -17.48 -14.00 -11.70
C GLN A 4 -16.80 -14.80 -10.59
N ASN A 5 -16.50 -16.07 -10.86
CA ASN A 5 -15.88 -17.00 -9.91
C ASN A 5 -14.63 -17.65 -10.51
N ASN A 6 -13.62 -17.84 -9.68
CA ASN A 6 -12.44 -18.60 -10.01
C ASN A 6 -12.63 -20.07 -9.59
N SER A 7 -11.88 -20.98 -10.20
CA SER A 7 -11.92 -22.38 -9.85
C SER A 7 -10.52 -22.99 -9.75
N LEU A 8 -10.33 -23.90 -8.80
CA LEU A 8 -9.13 -24.72 -8.64
C LEU A 8 -9.59 -26.14 -8.33
N ALA A 9 -9.41 -27.08 -9.29
CA ALA A 9 -9.94 -28.46 -9.22
C ALA A 9 -11.46 -28.41 -8.95
N HIS A 10 -11.92 -28.89 -7.77
CA HIS A 10 -13.33 -28.89 -7.39
C HIS A 10 -13.71 -27.70 -6.49
N THR A 11 -12.79 -26.80 -6.22
CA THR A 11 -13.03 -25.62 -5.37
C THR A 11 -13.33 -24.40 -6.23
N THR A 12 -14.43 -23.75 -5.95
CA THR A 12 -14.81 -22.47 -6.58
C THR A 12 -14.73 -21.38 -5.53
N TRP A 13 -14.17 -20.22 -5.90
CA TRP A 13 -14.06 -19.09 -4.99
C TRP A 13 -14.31 -17.75 -5.70
N ASN A 14 -14.70 -16.77 -4.91
CA ASN A 14 -14.85 -15.38 -5.36
C ASN A 14 -14.26 -14.46 -4.30
N CYS A 15 -12.96 -14.13 -4.45
CA CYS A 15 -12.21 -13.33 -3.51
C CYS A 15 -11.91 -11.96 -4.12
N LYS A 16 -12.89 -11.06 -4.03
CA LYS A 16 -12.76 -9.66 -4.47
C LYS A 16 -12.63 -8.75 -3.26
N TYR A 17 -11.71 -7.80 -3.36
CA TYR A 17 -11.40 -6.88 -2.29
C TYR A 17 -11.28 -5.46 -2.81
N HIS A 18 -11.92 -4.53 -2.09
CA HIS A 18 -11.69 -3.09 -2.23
C HIS A 18 -10.53 -2.72 -1.32
N ILE A 19 -9.43 -2.24 -1.89
CA ILE A 19 -8.21 -1.94 -1.16
C ILE A 19 -7.84 -0.48 -1.36
N VAL A 20 -7.48 0.19 -0.26
CA VAL A 20 -6.98 1.57 -0.27
C VAL A 20 -5.68 1.64 0.49
N PHE A 21 -4.68 2.29 -0.08
CA PHE A 21 -3.42 2.58 0.58
C PHE A 21 -2.88 3.94 0.11
N ALA A 22 -2.05 4.55 0.94
CA ALA A 22 -1.65 5.93 0.74
C ALA A 22 -0.13 6.13 0.88
N PRO A 23 0.44 7.14 0.19
CA PRO A 23 1.82 7.55 0.43
C PRO A 23 2.03 7.99 1.88
N LYS A 24 3.23 7.80 2.39
CA LYS A 24 3.60 8.21 3.74
C LYS A 24 3.33 9.70 3.95
N TYR A 25 2.78 10.06 5.11
CA TYR A 25 2.31 11.41 5.44
C TYR A 25 1.22 11.94 4.50
N ARG A 26 0.53 11.07 3.78
CA ARG A 26 -0.54 11.44 2.85
C ARG A 26 -0.10 12.49 1.83
N ARG A 27 1.15 12.41 1.39
CA ARG A 27 1.70 13.36 0.41
C ARG A 27 0.96 13.28 -0.90
N GLN A 28 0.59 14.43 -1.44
CA GLN A 28 -0.09 14.54 -2.73
C GLN A 28 0.94 14.47 -3.86
N ILE A 29 1.47 13.29 -4.10
CA ILE A 29 2.53 13.04 -5.08
C ILE A 29 2.06 12.27 -6.32
N ILE A 30 0.90 11.62 -6.24
CA ILE A 30 0.40 10.75 -7.31
C ILE A 30 -0.34 11.59 -8.35
N TYR A 31 0.41 12.25 -9.22
CA TYR A 31 -0.11 13.02 -10.34
C TYR A 31 0.93 13.09 -11.47
N GLY A 32 0.49 13.48 -12.67
CA GLY A 32 1.37 13.66 -13.83
C GLY A 32 2.18 12.41 -14.15
N LYS A 33 3.47 12.57 -14.35
CA LYS A 33 4.40 11.49 -14.66
C LYS A 33 4.49 10.42 -13.57
N TYR A 34 4.35 10.81 -12.30
CA TYR A 34 4.37 9.88 -11.19
C TYR A 34 3.13 8.98 -11.19
N LYS A 35 1.96 9.55 -11.47
CA LYS A 35 0.71 8.78 -11.58
C LYS A 35 0.82 7.68 -12.62
N ALA A 36 1.30 8.00 -13.81
CA ALA A 36 1.49 7.04 -14.89
C ALA A 36 2.49 5.94 -14.52
N SER A 37 3.64 6.34 -13.98
CA SER A 37 4.70 5.41 -13.55
C SER A 37 4.25 4.48 -12.43
N ILE A 38 3.63 5.02 -11.39
CA ILE A 38 3.12 4.24 -10.24
C ILE A 38 2.04 3.27 -10.71
N GLY A 39 1.13 3.71 -11.56
CA GLY A 39 0.10 2.84 -12.13
C GLY A 39 0.68 1.65 -12.90
N GLN A 40 1.69 1.88 -13.72
CA GLN A 40 2.39 0.82 -14.46
C GLN A 40 3.07 -0.17 -13.52
N ILE A 41 3.75 0.32 -12.49
CA ILE A 41 4.43 -0.51 -11.49
C ILE A 41 3.43 -1.40 -10.76
N LEU A 42 2.35 -0.83 -10.28
CA LEU A 42 1.32 -1.58 -9.53
C LEU A 42 0.66 -2.64 -10.42
N ARG A 43 0.34 -2.32 -11.67
CA ARG A 43 -0.21 -3.28 -12.62
C ARG A 43 0.73 -4.45 -12.86
N LEU A 44 2.00 -4.19 -13.10
CA LEU A 44 3.02 -5.21 -13.32
C LEU A 44 3.12 -6.16 -12.11
N LEU A 45 3.16 -5.60 -10.91
CA LEU A 45 3.30 -6.37 -9.68
C LEU A 45 2.05 -7.23 -9.40
N CYS A 46 0.86 -6.70 -9.69
CA CYS A 46 -0.37 -7.49 -9.62
C CYS A 46 -0.35 -8.67 -10.59
N GLU A 47 0.05 -8.44 -11.84
CA GLU A 47 0.18 -9.50 -12.84
C GLU A 47 1.13 -10.61 -12.41
N ARG A 48 2.26 -10.26 -11.82
CA ARG A 48 3.25 -11.23 -11.32
C ARG A 48 2.70 -12.16 -10.24
N LYS A 49 1.70 -11.73 -9.49
CA LYS A 49 1.06 -12.52 -8.43
C LYS A 49 -0.28 -13.13 -8.86
N GLY A 50 -0.66 -12.99 -10.12
CA GLY A 50 -1.93 -13.49 -10.60
C GLY A 50 -3.14 -12.74 -10.02
N VAL A 51 -2.94 -11.52 -9.57
CA VAL A 51 -4.00 -10.66 -9.05
C VAL A 51 -4.64 -9.89 -10.19
N GLU A 52 -5.95 -10.06 -10.37
CA GLU A 52 -6.71 -9.37 -11.40
C GLU A 52 -7.25 -8.04 -10.88
N ILE A 53 -7.00 -6.96 -11.63
CA ILE A 53 -7.50 -5.63 -11.30
C ILE A 53 -8.81 -5.41 -12.08
N HIS A 54 -9.92 -5.21 -11.35
CA HIS A 54 -11.23 -4.90 -11.95
C HIS A 54 -11.44 -3.41 -12.08
N GLU A 55 -11.05 -2.65 -11.07
CA GLU A 55 -11.07 -1.20 -11.03
C GLU A 55 -9.82 -0.69 -10.34
N ALA A 56 -9.34 0.47 -10.76
CA ALA A 56 -8.26 1.16 -10.09
C ALA A 56 -8.42 2.67 -10.27
N GLU A 57 -8.13 3.41 -9.23
CA GLU A 57 -8.11 4.87 -9.24
C GLU A 57 -6.91 5.38 -8.48
N ALA A 58 -6.06 6.14 -9.15
CA ALA A 58 -4.92 6.79 -8.54
C ALA A 58 -5.27 8.24 -8.24
N CYS A 59 -5.56 8.52 -6.98
CA CYS A 59 -5.78 9.88 -6.48
C CYS A 59 -4.45 10.48 -6.01
N PRO A 60 -4.33 11.81 -5.91
CA PRO A 60 -3.05 12.43 -5.51
C PRO A 60 -2.48 11.92 -4.20
N ASP A 61 -3.32 11.56 -3.23
CA ASP A 61 -2.94 11.14 -1.89
C ASP A 61 -3.31 9.70 -1.52
N HIS A 62 -3.81 8.91 -2.47
CA HIS A 62 -4.11 7.50 -2.24
C HIS A 62 -4.33 6.72 -3.54
N ILE A 63 -4.26 5.39 -3.40
CA ILE A 63 -4.63 4.43 -4.44
C ILE A 63 -5.88 3.67 -3.97
N TYR A 64 -6.84 3.55 -4.83
CA TYR A 64 -7.97 2.64 -4.70
C TYR A 64 -7.88 1.54 -5.75
N MET A 65 -8.13 0.29 -5.34
CA MET A 65 -8.18 -0.84 -6.26
C MET A 65 -9.30 -1.80 -5.86
N LEU A 66 -10.02 -2.31 -6.85
CA LEU A 66 -10.85 -3.51 -6.71
C LEU A 66 -10.13 -4.66 -7.42
N VAL A 67 -9.77 -5.69 -6.66
CA VAL A 67 -8.94 -6.78 -7.15
C VAL A 67 -9.53 -8.15 -6.78
N SER A 68 -9.25 -9.16 -7.61
CA SER A 68 -9.42 -10.57 -7.29
C SER A 68 -8.07 -11.17 -6.94
N ILE A 69 -7.96 -11.75 -5.74
CA ILE A 69 -6.73 -12.35 -5.24
C ILE A 69 -6.87 -13.87 -5.31
N PRO A 70 -5.86 -14.60 -5.84
CA PRO A 70 -5.88 -16.07 -5.85
C PRO A 70 -6.09 -16.65 -4.46
N LEU A 71 -6.86 -17.74 -4.37
CA LEU A 71 -7.25 -18.37 -3.09
C LEU A 71 -6.05 -18.69 -2.19
N LYS A 72 -4.94 -19.12 -2.76
CA LYS A 72 -3.71 -19.48 -2.03
C LYS A 72 -2.87 -18.30 -1.55
N LEU A 73 -3.20 -17.07 -1.94
CA LEU A 73 -2.45 -15.86 -1.59
C LEU A 73 -3.24 -15.05 -0.55
N SER A 74 -2.64 -14.80 0.60
CA SER A 74 -3.27 -13.93 1.61
C SER A 74 -3.19 -12.46 1.21
N ILE A 75 -4.16 -11.68 1.66
CA ILE A 75 -4.16 -10.22 1.46
C ILE A 75 -2.91 -9.59 2.06
N SER A 76 -2.54 -10.00 3.27
CA SER A 76 -1.35 -9.46 3.95
C SER A 76 -0.07 -9.74 3.19
N SER A 77 0.11 -10.96 2.68
CA SER A 77 1.28 -11.30 1.86
C SER A 77 1.30 -10.52 0.56
N PHE A 78 0.16 -10.40 -0.10
CA PHE A 78 0.04 -9.63 -1.34
C PHE A 78 0.35 -8.14 -1.11
N MET A 79 -0.24 -7.54 -0.09
CA MET A 79 -0.02 -6.11 0.21
C MET A 79 1.41 -5.83 0.67
N GLY A 80 2.02 -6.71 1.44
CA GLY A 80 3.43 -6.62 1.79
C GLY A 80 4.34 -6.64 0.57
N TYR A 81 4.09 -7.55 -0.36
CA TYR A 81 4.79 -7.62 -1.63
C TYR A 81 4.55 -6.36 -2.48
N LEU A 82 3.29 -5.98 -2.68
CA LEU A 82 2.92 -4.86 -3.53
C LEU A 82 3.53 -3.54 -3.05
N LYS A 83 3.40 -3.24 -1.77
CA LYS A 83 3.93 -2.02 -1.16
C LYS A 83 5.45 -2.01 -1.10
N GLY A 84 6.06 -3.12 -0.72
CA GLY A 84 7.51 -3.23 -0.62
C GLY A 84 8.20 -3.12 -1.98
N LYS A 85 7.78 -3.91 -2.95
CA LYS A 85 8.37 -3.90 -4.30
C LYS A 85 8.09 -2.60 -5.04
N SER A 86 6.87 -2.06 -4.94
CA SER A 86 6.55 -0.80 -5.59
C SER A 86 7.36 0.37 -5.03
N SER A 87 7.59 0.41 -3.71
CA SER A 87 8.47 1.43 -3.10
C SER A 87 9.87 1.42 -3.72
N LEU A 88 10.48 0.24 -3.84
CA LEU A 88 11.80 0.09 -4.44
C LEU A 88 11.82 0.56 -5.91
N MET A 89 10.82 0.16 -6.68
CA MET A 89 10.73 0.51 -8.10
C MET A 89 10.45 1.99 -8.30
N ILE A 90 9.62 2.60 -7.46
CA ILE A 90 9.32 4.04 -7.50
C ILE A 90 10.60 4.84 -7.23
N PHE A 91 11.35 4.49 -6.18
CA PHE A 91 12.59 5.18 -5.85
C PHE A 91 13.70 4.94 -6.86
N ASP A 92 13.72 3.80 -7.51
CA ASP A 92 14.66 3.51 -8.59
C ASP A 92 14.39 4.36 -9.83
N ARG A 93 13.13 4.48 -10.24
CA ARG A 93 12.73 5.28 -11.40
C ARG A 93 12.71 6.79 -11.13
N HIS A 94 12.49 7.20 -9.89
CA HIS A 94 12.34 8.59 -9.47
C HIS A 94 13.25 8.89 -8.28
N ALA A 95 14.55 8.97 -8.53
CA ALA A 95 15.58 9.10 -7.50
C ALA A 95 15.39 10.34 -6.60
N ASN A 96 14.81 11.43 -7.12
CA ASN A 96 14.52 12.61 -6.32
C ASN A 96 13.50 12.35 -5.20
N LEU A 97 12.58 11.41 -5.38
CA LEU A 97 11.61 11.03 -4.35
C LEU A 97 12.30 10.30 -3.19
N LYS A 98 13.35 9.56 -3.48
CA LYS A 98 14.14 8.84 -2.47
C LYS A 98 14.70 9.78 -1.41
N TYR A 99 15.21 10.93 -1.80
CA TYR A 99 15.70 11.95 -0.87
C TYR A 99 14.56 12.55 -0.04
N LYS A 100 13.43 12.81 -0.68
CA LYS A 100 12.25 13.39 -0.05
C LYS A 100 11.66 12.48 1.04
N TYR A 101 11.75 11.16 0.88
CA TYR A 101 11.25 10.14 1.82
C TYR A 101 12.36 9.52 2.68
N GLY A 102 13.58 10.03 2.61
CA GLY A 102 14.71 9.60 3.45
C GLY A 102 15.15 8.17 3.23
N ASN A 103 15.15 7.68 1.99
CA ASN A 103 15.47 6.29 1.62
C ASN A 103 14.56 5.24 2.29
N ARG A 104 13.40 5.66 2.81
CA ARG A 104 12.47 4.81 3.54
C ARG A 104 11.32 4.36 2.65
N LYS A 105 10.27 3.87 3.27
CA LYS A 105 9.09 3.38 2.58
C LYS A 105 8.32 4.52 1.92
N PHE A 106 7.93 4.32 0.67
CA PHE A 106 7.08 5.27 -0.04
C PHE A 106 5.65 5.32 0.54
N TRP A 107 5.12 4.15 0.91
CA TRP A 107 3.74 4.00 1.41
C TRP A 107 3.69 4.08 2.94
N CYS A 108 2.57 4.57 3.47
CA CYS A 108 2.31 4.51 4.90
C CYS A 108 2.09 3.06 5.36
N ARG A 109 2.15 2.82 6.66
CA ARG A 109 1.85 1.50 7.23
C ARG A 109 0.37 1.17 7.04
N GLY A 110 0.09 -0.13 6.87
CA GLY A 110 -1.26 -0.62 6.76
C GLY A 110 -1.97 -0.30 5.46
N PHE A 111 -3.20 -0.68 5.39
CA PHE A 111 -4.10 -0.44 4.28
C PHE A 111 -5.53 -0.64 4.74
N TYR A 112 -6.47 -0.08 4.00
CA TYR A 112 -7.89 -0.33 4.20
C TYR A 112 -8.34 -1.44 3.25
N VAL A 113 -9.16 -2.38 3.73
CA VAL A 113 -9.75 -3.44 2.91
C VAL A 113 -11.22 -3.63 3.26
N ASP A 114 -12.05 -3.81 2.23
CA ASP A 114 -13.47 -4.10 2.37
C ASP A 114 -13.88 -5.12 1.29
N THR A 115 -14.75 -6.03 1.65
CA THR A 115 -15.30 -7.05 0.73
C THR A 115 -16.70 -6.72 0.23
N VAL A 116 -17.40 -5.81 0.88
CA VAL A 116 -18.84 -5.55 0.65
C VAL A 116 -19.08 -4.51 -0.44
N GLY A 117 -18.18 -3.57 -0.62
CA GLY A 117 -18.33 -2.55 -1.63
C GLY A 117 -17.46 -1.33 -1.33
N ARG A 118 -17.45 -0.37 -2.26
CA ARG A 118 -16.74 0.88 -2.10
C ARG A 118 -17.50 1.81 -1.16
N ASN A 119 -17.05 1.93 0.09
CA ASN A 119 -17.60 2.85 1.06
C ASN A 119 -16.76 4.13 1.11
N GLN A 120 -17.21 5.15 0.38
CA GLN A 120 -16.47 6.41 0.23
C GLN A 120 -16.21 7.11 1.58
N LYS A 121 -17.18 7.10 2.47
CA LYS A 121 -17.04 7.74 3.81
C LYS A 121 -15.94 7.06 4.65
N ARG A 122 -15.88 5.73 4.63
CA ARG A 122 -14.85 4.97 5.34
C ARG A 122 -13.47 5.17 4.72
N ILE A 123 -13.41 5.23 3.39
CA ILE A 123 -12.16 5.50 2.67
C ILE A 123 -11.62 6.88 3.03
N GLU A 124 -12.47 7.92 3.01
CA GLU A 124 -12.08 9.27 3.40
C GLU A 124 -11.65 9.37 4.86
N ALA A 125 -12.34 8.68 5.76
CA ALA A 125 -11.96 8.62 7.17
C ALA A 125 -10.59 7.94 7.35
N TYR A 126 -10.35 6.83 6.66
CA TYR A 126 -9.05 6.15 6.66
C TYR A 126 -7.92 7.08 6.22
N ILE A 127 -8.09 7.77 5.11
CA ILE A 127 -7.07 8.66 4.55
C ILE A 127 -6.78 9.83 5.51
N ARG A 128 -7.81 10.41 6.14
CA ARG A 128 -7.63 11.49 7.13
C ARG A 128 -6.85 11.03 8.35
N ASN A 129 -7.12 9.84 8.85
CA ASN A 129 -6.51 9.32 10.07
C ASN A 129 -5.07 8.85 9.83
N GLN A 130 -4.72 8.52 8.59
CA GLN A 130 -3.41 7.95 8.26
C GLN A 130 -2.25 8.90 8.56
N LEU A 131 -2.42 10.19 8.28
CA LEU A 131 -1.38 11.19 8.58
C LEU A 131 -1.08 11.23 10.08
N GLN A 132 -2.10 11.19 10.92
CA GLN A 132 -1.95 11.22 12.37
C GLN A 132 -1.25 9.96 12.88
N GLU A 133 -1.61 8.80 12.34
CA GLU A 133 -0.96 7.52 12.68
C GLU A 133 0.52 7.49 12.27
N ASP A 134 0.86 8.03 11.11
CA ASP A 134 2.25 8.14 10.66
C ASP A 134 3.09 9.01 11.60
N VAL A 135 2.55 10.14 12.05
CA VAL A 135 3.23 11.02 13.01
C VAL A 135 3.44 10.32 14.35
N ILE A 136 2.42 9.62 14.85
CA ILE A 136 2.51 8.85 16.11
C ILE A 136 3.56 7.74 15.97
N ALA A 137 3.58 7.00 14.87
CA ALA A 137 4.56 5.94 14.64
C ALA A 137 6.00 6.48 14.62
N ASP A 138 6.23 7.64 14.00
CA ASP A 138 7.55 8.28 13.99
C ASP A 138 7.96 8.76 15.38
N GLN A 139 7.03 9.29 16.17
CA GLN A 139 7.30 9.67 17.57
C GLN A 139 7.67 8.46 18.42
N LEU A 140 6.95 7.36 18.30
CA LEU A 140 7.26 6.12 19.00
C LEU A 140 8.64 5.58 18.61
N SER A 141 9.00 5.65 17.32
CA SER A 141 10.31 5.27 16.84
C SER A 141 11.44 6.11 17.44
N LEU A 142 11.20 7.41 17.66
CA LEU A 142 12.17 8.29 18.34
C LEU A 142 12.35 7.90 19.80
N PHE A 143 11.30 7.52 20.50
CA PHE A 143 11.37 7.02 21.88
C PHE A 143 12.11 5.69 21.98
N GLU A 144 11.99 4.82 21.01
CA GLU A 144 12.70 3.53 20.94
C GLU A 144 14.22 3.69 20.76
N GLU A 145 14.69 4.87 20.34
CA GLU A 145 16.11 5.16 20.23
C GLU A 145 16.83 5.29 21.58
N TYR A 146 16.07 5.46 22.65
CA TYR A 146 16.62 5.56 24.01
C TYR A 146 16.28 4.32 24.83
N ASP A 147 17.28 3.78 25.53
CA ASP A 147 17.05 2.74 26.51
C ASP A 147 16.30 3.36 27.70
N PRO A 148 15.08 2.89 28.01
CA PRO A 148 14.29 3.46 29.11
C PRO A 148 14.91 3.19 30.49
N PHE A 149 15.85 2.24 30.61
CA PHE A 149 16.49 1.90 31.87
C PHE A 149 17.79 2.67 32.11
N THR A 150 18.55 2.98 31.08
CA THR A 150 19.84 3.67 31.18
C THR A 150 19.80 5.12 30.71
N GLY A 151 18.78 5.49 29.93
CA GLY A 151 18.68 6.81 29.28
C GLY A 151 19.70 6.98 28.15
N GLU A 152 20.43 5.94 27.80
CA GLU A 152 21.39 6.01 26.70
C GLU A 152 20.72 5.80 25.34
N LYS A 153 21.29 6.47 24.35
CA LYS A 153 20.80 6.34 22.99
C LYS A 153 21.18 4.96 22.44
N ASN A 154 20.18 4.19 22.02
CA ASN A 154 20.43 2.91 21.37
C ASN A 154 21.22 3.13 20.07
N LYS A 155 22.42 2.58 20.03
CA LYS A 155 23.22 2.56 18.80
C LYS A 155 22.60 1.54 17.85
N ARG A 156 21.90 2.02 16.84
CA ARG A 156 21.49 1.15 15.74
C ARG A 156 22.75 0.65 15.02
N LYS A 157 22.91 -0.66 15.03
CA LYS A 157 23.94 -1.29 14.21
C LYS A 157 23.54 -1.22 12.74
#